data_5f5a97d7c45c71c9aca73d77ee83e6dd
#
_entry.id   5f5a97d7c45c71c9aca73d77ee83e6dd
#
_cell.length_a   1.000
_cell.length_b   1.000
_cell.length_c   1.000
_cell.angle_alpha   90.00
_cell.angle_beta   90.00
_cell.angle_gamma   90.00
#
_symmetry.space_group_name_H-M   'P 1'
#
loop_
_entity.id
_entity.type
_entity.pdbx_description
1 polymer ?
#
loop_
_entity_poly.entity_id
_entity_poly.type
_entity_poly.pdbx_seq_one_letter_code
_entity_poly.pdbx_strand_id
1 'polypeptide(L)'
;MVKRILLAVLLLSAAGILIAHLTASPAVDHPFFDNFSADQYPLVIAHAGSELFPHDTLFALEEYAAMDVDVLEMDLHMTADGEIILIHDHTVDRTTDGSGDVREMTLVEVQ
;
A
#
# COMPACT_ATOMS: atom_id res chain seq x y z
N MET A 1 44.84 -8.11 17.50
CA MET A 1 43.88 -8.99 16.79
C MET A 1 42.56 -8.31 16.62
N VAL A 2 41.85 -7.86 17.65
CA VAL A 2 40.52 -7.21 17.61
C VAL A 2 40.47 -5.99 16.68
N LYS A 3 41.43 -5.06 16.74
CA LYS A 3 41.44 -3.88 15.85
C LYS A 3 41.51 -4.23 14.35
N ARG A 4 42.22 -5.30 13.98
CA ARG A 4 42.31 -5.76 12.60
C ARG A 4 40.98 -6.40 12.12
N ILE A 5 40.31 -7.10 13.02
CA ILE A 5 38.98 -7.69 12.74
C ILE A 5 37.92 -6.59 12.54
N LEU A 6 37.91 -5.59 13.45
CA LEU A 6 37.02 -4.43 13.34
C LEU A 6 37.23 -3.66 12.03
N LEU A 7 38.48 -3.43 11.65
CA LEU A 7 38.77 -2.76 10.38
C LEU A 7 38.32 -3.57 9.17
N ALA A 8 38.53 -4.88 9.18
CA ALA A 8 38.07 -5.76 8.11
C ALA A 8 36.52 -5.76 7.98
N VAL A 9 35.81 -5.82 9.10
CA VAL A 9 34.33 -5.74 9.10
C VAL A 9 33.86 -4.40 8.53
N LEU A 10 34.46 -3.28 8.94
CA LEU A 10 34.15 -1.95 8.44
C LEU A 10 34.37 -1.85 6.91
N LEU A 11 35.51 -2.35 6.43
CA LEU A 11 35.83 -2.32 4.99
C LEU A 11 34.88 -3.20 4.18
N LEU A 12 34.51 -4.39 4.68
CA LEU A 12 33.55 -5.28 4.01
C LEU A 12 32.14 -4.66 3.99
N SER A 13 31.71 -4.02 5.08
CA SER A 13 30.42 -3.31 5.12
C SER A 13 30.39 -2.14 4.15
N ALA A 14 31.44 -1.32 4.11
CA ALA A 14 31.55 -0.21 3.17
C ALA A 14 31.57 -0.68 1.72
N ALA A 15 32.28 -1.76 1.41
CA ALA A 15 32.30 -2.36 0.08
C ALA A 15 30.92 -2.90 -0.30
N GLY A 16 30.21 -3.56 0.62
CA GLY A 16 28.85 -4.05 0.40
C GLY A 16 27.85 -2.93 0.10
N ILE A 17 27.91 -1.84 0.86
CA ILE A 17 27.07 -0.64 0.63
C ILE A 17 27.39 -0.02 -0.73
N LEU A 18 28.67 0.11 -1.06
CA LEU A 18 29.10 0.66 -2.34
C LEU A 18 28.61 -0.21 -3.52
N ILE A 19 28.76 -1.53 -3.42
CA ILE A 19 28.29 -2.45 -4.45
C ILE A 19 26.75 -2.34 -4.59
N ALA A 20 26.01 -2.33 -3.48
CA ALA A 20 24.56 -2.17 -3.49
C ALA A 20 24.16 -0.85 -4.18
N HIS A 21 24.86 0.24 -3.88
CA HIS A 21 24.61 1.54 -4.51
C HIS A 21 24.93 1.56 -6.02
N LEU A 22 26.04 0.93 -6.43
CA LEU A 22 26.45 0.88 -7.84
C LEU A 22 25.62 -0.08 -8.68
N THR A 23 25.01 -1.10 -8.05
CA THR A 23 24.17 -2.09 -8.73
C THR A 23 22.66 -1.83 -8.55
N ALA A 24 22.28 -0.85 -7.73
CA ALA A 24 20.89 -0.44 -7.59
C ALA A 24 20.39 0.06 -8.96
N SER A 25 19.29 -0.52 -9.40
CA SER A 25 18.57 0.03 -10.55
C SER A 25 18.08 1.44 -10.20
N PRO A 26 18.19 2.41 -11.11
CA PRO A 26 17.55 3.71 -10.89
C PRO A 26 16.06 3.50 -10.60
N ALA A 27 15.51 4.34 -9.75
CA ALA A 27 14.07 4.36 -9.55
C ALA A 27 13.38 4.51 -10.91
N VAL A 28 12.43 3.63 -11.18
CA VAL A 28 11.63 3.76 -12.41
C VAL A 28 10.69 4.93 -12.16
N ASP A 29 10.79 5.97 -13.01
CA ASP A 29 9.81 7.04 -13.02
C ASP A 29 8.46 6.42 -13.38
N HIS A 30 7.53 6.40 -12.43
CA HIS A 30 6.21 5.85 -12.66
C HIS A 30 5.30 6.95 -13.21
N PRO A 31 4.58 6.72 -14.33
CA PRO A 31 3.76 7.74 -14.98
C PRO A 31 2.72 8.40 -14.09
N PHE A 32 2.37 7.76 -12.98
CA PHE A 32 1.50 8.31 -11.95
C PHE A 32 2.00 9.67 -11.45
N PHE A 33 3.32 9.80 -11.19
CA PHE A 33 3.91 11.02 -10.65
C PHE A 33 4.01 12.15 -11.67
N ASP A 34 3.88 11.86 -12.97
CA ASP A 34 3.86 12.88 -14.04
C ASP A 34 2.61 13.77 -14.00
N ASN A 35 1.58 13.33 -13.26
CA ASN A 35 0.34 14.09 -13.09
C ASN A 35 0.45 15.20 -12.02
N PHE A 36 1.54 15.25 -11.25
CA PHE A 36 1.73 16.18 -10.14
C PHE A 36 2.88 17.15 -10.43
N SER A 37 2.66 18.43 -10.19
CA SER A 37 3.71 19.44 -10.28
C SER A 37 4.55 19.48 -8.98
N ALA A 38 5.77 20.01 -9.07
CA ALA A 38 6.71 20.03 -7.94
C ALA A 38 6.19 20.83 -6.72
N ASP A 39 5.28 21.75 -6.91
CA ASP A 39 4.65 22.56 -5.86
C ASP A 39 3.48 21.85 -5.15
N GLN A 40 3.01 20.71 -5.67
CA GLN A 40 1.99 19.88 -5.01
C GLN A 40 2.56 18.92 -3.95
N TYR A 41 3.88 18.80 -3.82
CA TYR A 41 4.49 17.95 -2.80
C TYR A 41 4.61 18.65 -1.44
N PRO A 42 4.38 17.93 -0.32
CA PRO A 42 4.02 16.49 -0.26
C PRO A 42 2.56 16.25 -0.68
N LEU A 43 2.30 15.12 -1.34
CA LEU A 43 0.94 14.69 -1.68
C LEU A 43 0.18 14.24 -0.42
N VAL A 44 -1.10 14.55 -0.37
CA VAL A 44 -2.02 14.08 0.68
C VAL A 44 -2.71 12.81 0.18
N ILE A 45 -2.47 11.71 0.84
CA ILE A 45 -3.07 10.41 0.52
C ILE A 45 -4.14 10.11 1.56
N ALA A 46 -5.40 9.97 1.15
CA ALA A 46 -6.45 9.46 2.01
C ALA A 46 -6.39 7.94 2.03
N HIS A 47 -6.10 7.39 3.19
CA HIS A 47 -6.08 5.96 3.45
C HIS A 47 -7.50 5.48 3.77
N ALA A 48 -8.05 4.59 2.95
CA ALA A 48 -9.46 4.15 3.07
C ALA A 48 -9.78 3.40 4.36
N GLY A 49 -8.76 2.96 5.09
CA GLY A 49 -8.85 2.40 6.43
C GLY A 49 -8.77 3.43 7.57
N SER A 50 -8.94 4.74 7.33
CA SER A 50 -8.87 5.74 8.39
C SER A 50 -10.11 5.69 9.31
N GLU A 51 -9.94 6.14 10.56
CA GLU A 51 -11.01 6.12 11.59
C GLU A 51 -12.13 7.16 11.39
N LEU A 52 -12.05 7.99 10.34
CA LEU A 52 -13.06 9.04 10.10
C LEU A 52 -14.36 8.47 9.54
N PHE A 53 -14.27 7.46 8.68
CA PHE A 53 -15.41 6.84 7.99
C PHE A 53 -15.29 5.31 8.03
N PRO A 54 -16.37 4.56 7.75
CA PRO A 54 -16.30 3.11 7.66
C PRO A 54 -15.26 2.66 6.62
N HIS A 55 -14.35 1.78 7.04
CA HIS A 55 -13.24 1.31 6.22
C HIS A 55 -13.72 0.68 4.91
N ASP A 56 -13.01 0.95 3.82
CA ASP A 56 -13.17 0.32 2.51
C ASP A 56 -14.62 0.32 2.00
N THR A 57 -15.31 1.44 2.16
CA THR A 57 -16.66 1.64 1.63
C THR A 57 -16.68 2.72 0.56
N LEU A 58 -17.62 2.60 -0.39
CA LEU A 58 -17.86 3.65 -1.38
C LEU A 58 -18.18 4.99 -0.71
N PHE A 59 -18.92 4.96 0.39
CA PHE A 59 -19.22 6.15 1.19
C PHE A 59 -17.94 6.85 1.67
N ALA A 60 -16.99 6.09 2.24
CA ALA A 60 -15.71 6.65 2.70
C ALA A 60 -14.92 7.28 1.55
N LEU A 61 -14.86 6.61 0.39
CA LEU A 61 -14.17 7.14 -0.79
C LEU A 61 -14.80 8.44 -1.31
N GLU A 62 -16.14 8.54 -1.33
CA GLU A 62 -16.86 9.76 -1.73
C GLU A 62 -16.54 10.92 -0.77
N GLU A 63 -16.56 10.67 0.53
CA GLU A 63 -16.24 11.67 1.55
C GLU A 63 -14.77 12.12 1.48
N TYR A 64 -13.82 11.20 1.31
CA TYR A 64 -12.41 11.56 1.12
C TYR A 64 -12.17 12.32 -0.18
N ALA A 65 -12.82 11.94 -1.27
CA ALA A 65 -12.73 12.67 -2.53
C ALA A 65 -13.24 14.12 -2.41
N ALA A 66 -14.21 14.36 -1.52
CA ALA A 66 -14.70 15.70 -1.23
C ALA A 66 -13.75 16.55 -0.34
N MET A 67 -12.73 15.94 0.27
CA MET A 67 -11.76 16.63 1.15
C MET A 67 -10.56 17.24 0.40
N ASP A 68 -10.58 17.28 -0.94
CA ASP A 68 -9.48 17.82 -1.75
C ASP A 68 -8.14 17.10 -1.50
N VAL A 69 -8.18 15.77 -1.42
CA VAL A 69 -6.98 14.93 -1.32
C VAL A 69 -6.40 14.63 -2.70
N ASP A 70 -5.09 14.43 -2.78
CA ASP A 70 -4.40 14.18 -4.04
C ASP A 70 -4.56 12.73 -4.52
N VAL A 71 -4.66 11.78 -3.58
CA VAL A 71 -4.71 10.35 -3.85
C VAL A 71 -5.68 9.66 -2.90
N LEU A 72 -6.49 8.74 -3.43
CA LEU A 72 -7.27 7.79 -2.64
C LEU A 72 -6.57 6.44 -2.66
N GLU A 73 -6.29 5.91 -1.49
CA GLU A 73 -5.77 4.56 -1.30
C GLU A 73 -6.89 3.64 -0.81
N MET A 74 -6.95 2.41 -1.29
CA MET A 74 -8.01 1.46 -0.97
C MET A 74 -7.50 0.02 -1.05
N ASP A 75 -8.07 -0.84 -0.22
CA ASP A 75 -7.78 -2.26 -0.20
C ASP A 75 -8.79 -3.04 -1.04
N LEU A 76 -8.29 -3.97 -1.85
CA LEU A 76 -9.07 -4.75 -2.79
C LEU A 76 -8.83 -6.24 -2.62
N HIS A 77 -9.91 -7.02 -2.63
CA HIS A 77 -9.85 -8.47 -2.74
C HIS A 77 -10.70 -8.97 -3.92
N MET A 78 -10.38 -10.17 -4.38
CA MET A 78 -11.12 -10.82 -5.46
C MET A 78 -11.96 -11.98 -4.89
N THR A 79 -13.22 -12.02 -5.24
CA THR A 79 -14.16 -13.09 -4.89
C THR A 79 -13.89 -14.39 -5.65
N ALA A 80 -14.54 -15.49 -5.27
CA ALA A 80 -14.42 -16.79 -5.93
C ALA A 80 -14.83 -16.77 -7.40
N ASP A 81 -15.78 -15.92 -7.77
CA ASP A 81 -16.27 -15.72 -9.14
C ASP A 81 -15.51 -14.63 -9.93
N GLY A 82 -14.42 -14.07 -9.33
CA GLY A 82 -13.49 -13.17 -10.00
C GLY A 82 -13.89 -11.69 -9.96
N GLU A 83 -14.86 -11.33 -9.14
CA GLU A 83 -15.28 -9.94 -8.95
C GLU A 83 -14.37 -9.23 -7.93
N ILE A 84 -14.14 -7.93 -8.09
CA ILE A 84 -13.33 -7.11 -7.19
C ILE A 84 -14.23 -6.38 -6.20
N ILE A 85 -13.89 -6.49 -4.92
CA ILE A 85 -14.57 -5.80 -3.83
C ILE A 85 -13.59 -4.97 -3.00
N LEU A 86 -14.13 -3.94 -2.34
CA LEU A 86 -13.40 -3.12 -1.38
C LEU A 86 -13.47 -3.80 -0.01
N ILE A 87 -12.36 -4.26 0.52
CA ILE A 87 -12.24 -4.81 1.87
C ILE A 87 -10.76 -4.99 2.22
N HIS A 88 -10.37 -4.59 3.43
CA HIS A 88 -9.01 -4.74 3.93
C HIS A 88 -8.65 -6.19 4.26
N ASP A 89 -9.52 -6.87 5.01
CA ASP A 89 -9.24 -8.21 5.51
C ASP A 89 -9.53 -9.26 4.42
N HIS A 90 -8.85 -10.39 4.49
CA HIS A 90 -9.14 -11.54 3.63
C HIS A 90 -10.46 -12.25 3.99
N THR A 91 -11.09 -11.88 5.11
CA THR A 91 -12.40 -12.40 5.57
C THR A 91 -13.39 -11.26 5.77
N VAL A 92 -14.67 -11.57 5.69
CA VAL A 92 -15.76 -10.61 5.94
C VAL A 92 -16.09 -10.42 7.41
N ASP A 93 -15.50 -11.17 8.32
CA ASP A 93 -15.89 -11.35 9.74
C ASP A 93 -15.82 -10.05 10.57
N ARG A 94 -14.87 -9.16 10.28
CA ARG A 94 -14.66 -7.96 11.10
C ARG A 94 -15.60 -6.81 10.77
N THR A 95 -15.99 -6.67 9.52
CA THR A 95 -16.66 -5.48 9.02
C THR A 95 -18.09 -5.74 8.53
N THR A 96 -18.54 -7.02 8.58
CA THR A 96 -19.88 -7.41 8.19
C THR A 96 -20.51 -8.32 9.27
N ASP A 97 -21.75 -8.69 9.10
CA ASP A 97 -22.45 -9.71 9.89
C ASP A 97 -22.27 -11.13 9.32
N GLY A 98 -21.52 -11.28 8.22
CA GLY A 98 -21.13 -12.56 7.62
C GLY A 98 -19.87 -13.16 8.23
N SER A 99 -19.47 -14.32 7.74
CA SER A 99 -18.23 -15.00 8.12
C SER A 99 -17.68 -15.81 6.96
N GLY A 100 -16.36 -15.75 6.74
CA GLY A 100 -15.65 -16.54 5.74
C GLY A 100 -14.61 -15.77 4.93
N ASP A 101 -13.82 -16.53 4.18
CA ASP A 101 -12.78 -15.98 3.30
C ASP A 101 -13.42 -15.47 1.99
N VAL A 102 -13.14 -14.23 1.65
CA VAL A 102 -13.63 -13.57 0.42
C VAL A 102 -13.33 -14.38 -0.84
N ARG A 103 -12.19 -15.05 -0.87
CA ARG A 103 -11.78 -15.87 -2.04
C ARG A 103 -12.59 -17.15 -2.21
N GLU A 104 -13.35 -17.54 -1.19
CA GLU A 104 -14.22 -18.71 -1.19
C GLU A 104 -15.72 -18.34 -1.38
N MET A 105 -16.02 -17.03 -1.43
CA MET A 105 -17.38 -16.48 -1.56
C MET A 105 -17.56 -15.84 -2.94
N THR A 106 -18.76 -15.97 -3.50
CA THR A 106 -19.17 -15.21 -4.69
C THR A 106 -19.55 -13.78 -4.30
N LEU A 107 -19.60 -12.86 -5.28
CA LEU A 107 -20.06 -11.49 -5.04
C LEU A 107 -21.46 -11.45 -4.39
N VAL A 108 -22.35 -12.34 -4.81
CA VAL A 108 -23.73 -12.42 -4.25
C VAL A 108 -23.74 -12.85 -2.78
N GLU A 109 -22.77 -13.68 -2.37
CA GLU A 109 -22.65 -14.13 -0.97
C GLU A 109 -22.02 -13.07 -0.06
N VAL A 110 -21.23 -12.15 -0.62
CA VAL A 110 -20.60 -11.05 0.12
C VAL A 110 -21.56 -9.86 0.31
N GLN A 111 -22.55 -9.68 -0.54
CA GLN A 111 -23.54 -8.58 -0.51
C GLN A 111 -24.66 -8.82 0.51
#